data_b347500a65fa5389f0087562fd26fff5
#
_entry.id   b347500a65fa5389f0087562fd26fff5
#
_cell.length_a   1.000
_cell.length_b   1.000
_cell.length_c   1.000
_cell.angle_alpha   90.00
_cell.angle_beta   90.00
_cell.angle_gamma   90.00
#
_symmetry.space_group_name_H-M   'P 1'
#
loop_
_entity.id
_entity.type
_entity.pdbx_description
1 polymer ?
#
loop_
_entity_poly.entity_id
_entity_poly.type
_entity_poly.pdbx_seq_one_letter_code
_entity_poly.pdbx_strand_id
1 'polypeptide(L)'
;NYASQCPNSIYELFEPVMSARSKKLYAEERAKNAALCEVRFIDRIQFADYLTKFYDKYLHDADFDGYRLRLREYFGGIISPQDVFFDIGYSCRVELALHRLLGFPIKSYYVHSNNDAKNKREELGDIENEMFYQYKPIVTGVIREHIISELAPSTIGYCWKDGGVEPVFDRFEMTYPTYFITKRIQEEALQFVQDMYSIFGSEALTLYARDHELSRPFEYYLHFSRSIDRNLFADLEFEDDFGEGHSVSGIE
;
A
#
# COMPACT_ATOMS: atom_id res chain seq x y z
N ASN A 1 -7.65 8.92 -5.77
CA ASN A 1 -8.20 9.09 -7.14
C ASN A 1 -9.70 8.82 -7.11
N TYR A 2 -10.56 9.82 -7.37
CA TYR A 2 -12.02 9.66 -7.34
C TYR A 2 -12.53 8.69 -8.43
N ALA A 3 -11.81 8.59 -9.53
CA ALA A 3 -12.22 7.77 -10.69
C ALA A 3 -12.14 6.26 -10.41
N SER A 4 -11.42 5.86 -9.37
CA SER A 4 -11.34 4.49 -8.89
C SER A 4 -12.33 4.18 -7.76
N GLN A 5 -13.07 5.17 -7.26
CA GLN A 5 -13.94 5.02 -6.12
C GLN A 5 -15.41 4.85 -6.49
N CYS A 6 -16.12 4.02 -5.75
CA CYS A 6 -17.57 3.83 -5.80
C CYS A 6 -18.16 3.92 -4.38
N PRO A 7 -19.49 3.98 -4.21
CA PRO A 7 -20.12 3.97 -2.89
C PRO A 7 -19.66 2.85 -1.97
N ASN A 8 -19.42 1.66 -2.53
CA ASN A 8 -19.02 0.49 -1.77
C ASN A 8 -17.59 0.64 -1.24
N SER A 9 -16.65 1.09 -2.07
CA SER A 9 -15.27 1.32 -1.62
C SER A 9 -15.16 2.40 -0.55
N ILE A 10 -16.03 3.43 -0.60
CA ILE A 10 -16.13 4.43 0.46
C ILE A 10 -16.64 3.82 1.78
N TYR A 11 -17.63 2.93 1.69
CA TYR A 11 -18.11 2.21 2.88
C TYR A 11 -16.98 1.38 3.50
N GLU A 12 -16.28 0.58 2.73
CA GLU A 12 -15.18 -0.28 3.18
C GLU A 12 -14.08 0.53 3.88
N LEU A 13 -13.72 1.69 3.33
CA LEU A 13 -12.76 2.61 3.93
C LEU A 13 -13.18 3.09 5.33
N PHE A 14 -14.45 3.37 5.54
CA PHE A 14 -14.95 3.91 6.81
C PHE A 14 -15.56 2.87 7.74
N GLU A 15 -15.80 1.66 7.28
CA GLU A 15 -16.40 0.60 8.08
C GLU A 15 -15.73 0.40 9.44
N PRO A 16 -14.39 0.41 9.59
CA PRO A 16 -13.74 0.21 10.88
C PRO A 16 -14.13 1.21 11.98
N VAL A 17 -14.56 2.41 11.59
CA VAL A 17 -14.95 3.47 12.53
C VAL A 17 -16.45 3.63 12.68
N MET A 18 -17.26 3.03 11.79
CA MET A 18 -18.72 3.16 11.81
C MET A 18 -19.35 2.42 12.98
N SER A 19 -20.41 3.02 13.54
CA SER A 19 -21.25 2.36 14.53
C SER A 19 -22.01 1.16 13.95
N ALA A 20 -22.38 0.20 14.79
CA ALA A 20 -23.21 -0.94 14.39
C ALA A 20 -24.54 -0.52 13.74
N ARG A 21 -25.10 0.61 14.19
CA ARG A 21 -26.32 1.20 13.63
C ARG A 21 -26.08 1.67 12.19
N SER A 22 -25.00 2.42 11.97
CA SER A 22 -24.65 2.95 10.65
C SER A 22 -24.30 1.86 9.67
N LYS A 23 -23.57 0.82 10.09
CA LYS A 23 -23.29 -0.38 9.27
C LYS A 23 -24.57 -1.08 8.83
N LYS A 24 -25.51 -1.28 9.76
CA LYS A 24 -26.79 -1.90 9.44
C LYS A 24 -27.61 -1.06 8.46
N LEU A 25 -27.66 0.26 8.68
CA LEU A 25 -28.36 1.18 7.79
C LEU A 25 -27.79 1.16 6.37
N TYR A 26 -26.46 1.17 6.23
CA TYR A 26 -25.81 1.06 4.93
C TYR A 26 -26.11 -0.29 4.25
N ALA A 27 -26.02 -1.39 4.99
CA ALA A 27 -26.31 -2.72 4.45
C ALA A 27 -27.75 -2.85 3.92
N GLU A 28 -28.72 -2.27 4.62
CA GLU A 28 -30.11 -2.23 4.17
C GLU A 28 -30.32 -1.41 2.89
N GLU A 29 -29.58 -0.32 2.72
CA GLU A 29 -29.61 0.49 1.49
C GLU A 29 -28.87 -0.18 0.35
N ARG A 30 -27.71 -0.76 0.62
CA ARG A 30 -26.96 -1.54 -0.37
C ARG A 30 -27.79 -2.68 -0.93
N ALA A 31 -28.54 -3.39 -0.07
CA ALA A 31 -29.41 -4.47 -0.53
C ALA A 31 -30.50 -4.02 -1.51
N LYS A 32 -30.95 -2.75 -1.42
CA LYS A 32 -31.93 -2.16 -2.34
C LYS A 32 -31.33 -1.64 -3.64
N ASN A 33 -30.07 -1.24 -3.61
CA ASN A 33 -29.38 -0.51 -4.68
C ASN A 33 -28.02 -1.11 -5.04
N ALA A 34 -27.85 -2.42 -4.95
CA ALA A 34 -26.55 -3.09 -5.09
C ALA A 34 -25.79 -2.67 -6.35
N ALA A 35 -26.46 -2.62 -7.49
CA ALA A 35 -25.82 -2.21 -8.75
C ALA A 35 -25.30 -0.78 -8.75
N LEU A 36 -25.93 0.13 -8.01
CA LEU A 36 -25.48 1.54 -7.93
C LEU A 36 -24.30 1.71 -6.96
N CYS A 37 -24.15 0.81 -6.01
CA CYS A 37 -23.05 0.85 -5.04
C CYS A 37 -21.68 0.51 -5.67
N GLU A 38 -21.68 -0.15 -6.82
CA GLU A 38 -20.48 -0.51 -7.58
C GLU A 38 -20.20 0.46 -8.75
N VAL A 39 -21.04 1.49 -8.94
CA VAL A 39 -20.83 2.47 -10.01
C VAL A 39 -19.79 3.50 -9.58
N ARG A 40 -18.72 3.62 -10.36
CA ARG A 40 -17.64 4.58 -10.11
C ARG A 40 -18.12 6.02 -10.28
N PHE A 41 -17.50 6.92 -9.52
CA PHE A 41 -17.80 8.35 -9.62
C PHE A 41 -17.28 8.92 -10.95
N ILE A 42 -18.13 9.65 -11.64
CA ILE A 42 -17.84 10.21 -12.97
C ILE A 42 -16.85 11.38 -12.85
N ASP A 43 -17.00 12.21 -11.81
CA ASP A 43 -16.17 13.37 -11.59
C ASP A 43 -15.97 13.68 -10.09
N ARG A 44 -15.08 14.65 -9.84
CA ARG A 44 -14.73 15.08 -8.48
C ARG A 44 -15.91 15.72 -7.73
N ILE A 45 -16.84 16.33 -8.42
CA ILE A 45 -17.99 17.02 -7.81
C ILE A 45 -18.96 15.97 -7.29
N GLN A 46 -19.28 14.96 -8.10
CA GLN A 46 -20.11 13.82 -7.69
C GLN A 46 -19.52 13.07 -6.50
N PHE A 47 -18.20 12.83 -6.53
CA PHE A 47 -17.48 12.20 -5.43
C PHE A 47 -17.57 13.02 -4.14
N ALA A 48 -17.32 14.33 -4.20
CA ALA A 48 -17.38 15.21 -3.03
C ALA A 48 -18.81 15.32 -2.45
N ASP A 49 -19.81 15.41 -3.31
CA ASP A 49 -21.23 15.42 -2.90
C ASP A 49 -21.63 14.12 -2.21
N TYR A 50 -21.18 12.98 -2.76
CA TYR A 50 -21.41 11.68 -2.15
C TYR A 50 -20.72 11.58 -0.78
N LEU A 51 -19.45 11.98 -0.66
CA LEU A 51 -18.73 11.96 0.62
C LEU A 51 -19.41 12.79 1.69
N THR A 52 -19.90 13.98 1.32
CA THR A 52 -20.64 14.84 2.25
C THR A 52 -21.90 14.15 2.76
N LYS A 53 -22.69 13.59 1.85
CA LYS A 53 -23.92 12.85 2.21
C LYS A 53 -23.63 11.59 3.03
N PHE A 54 -22.56 10.90 2.67
CA PHE A 54 -22.11 9.70 3.39
C PHE A 54 -21.70 10.05 4.83
N TYR A 55 -20.91 11.12 4.98
CA TYR A 55 -20.49 11.61 6.30
C TYR A 55 -21.69 11.95 7.17
N ASP A 56 -22.59 12.80 6.69
CA ASP A 56 -23.76 13.25 7.43
C ASP A 56 -24.69 12.09 7.84
N LYS A 57 -24.77 11.06 7.02
CA LYS A 57 -25.70 9.96 7.22
C LYS A 57 -25.14 8.81 8.05
N TYR A 58 -23.87 8.48 7.86
CA TYR A 58 -23.28 7.24 8.39
C TYR A 58 -22.11 7.46 9.36
N LEU A 59 -21.48 8.64 9.36
CA LEU A 59 -20.29 8.91 10.16
C LEU A 59 -20.53 9.88 11.31
N HIS A 60 -21.74 10.36 11.52
CA HIS A 60 -22.05 11.31 12.60
C HIS A 60 -21.82 10.72 14.01
N ASP A 61 -21.87 9.40 14.18
CA ASP A 61 -21.61 8.65 15.40
C ASP A 61 -20.40 7.70 15.27
N ALA A 62 -19.51 7.96 14.31
CA ALA A 62 -18.32 7.17 14.08
C ALA A 62 -17.28 7.36 15.21
N ASP A 63 -16.64 6.25 15.61
CA ASP A 63 -15.63 6.22 16.66
C ASP A 63 -14.21 6.45 16.09
N PHE A 64 -13.97 7.64 15.57
CA PHE A 64 -12.64 8.01 15.06
C PHE A 64 -11.57 8.05 16.16
N ASP A 65 -11.91 8.52 17.35
CA ASP A 65 -10.96 8.64 18.45
C ASP A 65 -10.60 7.27 19.03
N GLY A 66 -11.58 6.40 19.22
CA GLY A 66 -11.31 5.03 19.64
C GLY A 66 -10.51 4.24 18.60
N TYR A 67 -10.76 4.46 17.31
CA TYR A 67 -9.98 3.84 16.25
C TYR A 67 -8.53 4.34 16.24
N ARG A 68 -8.32 5.67 16.38
CA ARG A 68 -6.98 6.26 16.51
C ARG A 68 -6.25 5.74 17.74
N LEU A 69 -6.94 5.53 18.86
CA LEU A 69 -6.36 4.95 20.07
C LEU A 69 -5.87 3.52 19.82
N ARG A 70 -6.66 2.68 19.15
CA ARG A 70 -6.25 1.32 18.75
C ARG A 70 -4.99 1.34 17.87
N LEU A 71 -4.98 2.18 16.85
CA LEU A 71 -3.80 2.32 15.98
C LEU A 71 -2.57 2.76 16.77
N ARG A 72 -2.71 3.74 17.66
CA ARG A 72 -1.61 4.23 18.50
C ARG A 72 -1.10 3.15 19.44
N GLU A 73 -1.98 2.39 20.06
CA GLU A 73 -1.60 1.27 20.94
C GLU A 73 -0.84 0.19 20.16
N TYR A 74 -1.37 -0.21 19.01
CA TYR A 74 -0.73 -1.22 18.17
C TYR A 74 0.64 -0.76 17.66
N PHE A 75 0.69 0.35 16.95
CA PHE A 75 1.94 0.83 16.34
C PHE A 75 2.94 1.34 17.37
N GLY A 76 2.49 1.95 18.46
CA GLY A 76 3.36 2.37 19.55
C GLY A 76 4.01 1.22 20.33
N GLY A 77 3.41 0.01 20.24
CA GLY A 77 4.00 -1.21 20.79
C GLY A 77 5.08 -1.85 19.92
N ILE A 78 5.13 -1.50 18.63
CA ILE A 78 6.06 -2.13 17.66
C ILE A 78 7.02 -1.15 16.98
N ILE A 79 6.74 0.15 17.02
CA ILE A 79 7.54 1.18 16.36
C ILE A 79 8.10 2.15 17.39
N SER A 80 9.41 2.39 17.33
CA SER A 80 10.14 3.30 18.19
C SER A 80 10.78 4.44 17.38
N PRO A 81 11.18 5.56 18.03
CA PRO A 81 11.89 6.65 17.35
C PRO A 81 13.25 6.29 16.75
N GLN A 82 13.79 5.11 17.09
CA GLN A 82 15.07 4.61 16.56
C GLN A 82 14.89 3.73 15.34
N ASP A 83 13.67 3.32 15.03
CA ASP A 83 13.40 2.44 13.90
C ASP A 83 13.47 3.22 12.58
N VAL A 84 13.86 2.49 11.55
CA VAL A 84 13.99 3.01 10.20
C VAL A 84 13.16 2.16 9.28
N PHE A 85 12.33 2.80 8.47
CA PHE A 85 11.51 2.13 7.48
C PHE A 85 12.27 1.97 6.17
N PHE A 86 12.05 0.88 5.50
CA PHE A 86 12.44 0.68 4.12
C PHE A 86 11.19 0.49 3.27
N ASP A 87 11.05 1.29 2.22
CA ASP A 87 9.89 1.24 1.34
C ASP A 87 10.34 1.33 -0.14
N ILE A 88 9.65 0.64 -1.00
CA ILE A 88 9.86 0.74 -2.44
C ILE A 88 9.43 2.11 -2.97
N GLY A 89 8.49 2.74 -2.34
CA GLY A 89 8.10 4.10 -2.65
C GLY A 89 6.59 4.31 -2.59
N TYR A 90 6.07 5.49 -2.86
CA TYR A 90 6.78 6.66 -3.46
C TYR A 90 6.48 7.94 -2.70
N SER A 91 5.41 7.98 -1.90
CA SER A 91 4.72 9.23 -1.60
C SER A 91 4.77 9.65 -0.14
N CYS A 92 5.51 8.98 0.72
CA CYS A 92 5.57 9.21 2.18
C CYS A 92 4.21 9.20 2.89
N ARG A 93 3.23 8.46 2.41
CA ARG A 93 1.89 8.44 3.04
C ARG A 93 1.89 7.72 4.36
N VAL A 94 2.57 6.59 4.43
CA VAL A 94 2.65 5.76 5.63
C VAL A 94 3.43 6.49 6.72
N GLU A 95 4.59 7.05 6.40
CA GLU A 95 5.41 7.82 7.33
C GLU A 95 4.68 9.02 7.88
N LEU A 96 3.96 9.75 7.01
CA LEU A 96 3.14 10.88 7.42
C LEU A 96 2.02 10.45 8.37
N ALA A 97 1.36 9.35 8.08
CA ALA A 97 0.30 8.80 8.93
C ALA A 97 0.87 8.36 10.29
N LEU A 98 1.99 7.64 10.30
CA LEU A 98 2.66 7.19 11.52
C LEU A 98 3.21 8.37 12.34
N HIS A 99 3.83 9.37 11.70
CA HIS A 99 4.27 10.58 12.36
C HIS A 99 3.11 11.29 13.11
N ARG A 100 1.99 11.49 12.42
CA ARG A 100 0.79 12.11 13.01
C ARG A 100 0.17 11.26 14.12
N LEU A 101 0.26 9.96 13.99
CA LEU A 101 -0.30 9.01 14.95
C LEU A 101 0.56 8.91 16.21
N LEU A 102 1.88 8.74 16.06
CA LEU A 102 2.82 8.43 17.13
C LEU A 102 3.45 9.69 17.75
N GLY A 103 3.52 10.79 17.00
CA GLY A 103 4.00 12.08 17.50
C GLY A 103 5.53 12.23 17.53
N PHE A 104 6.27 11.39 16.81
CA PHE A 104 7.72 11.52 16.64
C PHE A 104 8.11 11.41 15.16
N PRO A 105 9.30 11.94 14.75
CA PRO A 105 9.78 11.83 13.38
C PRO A 105 9.94 10.39 12.94
N ILE A 106 9.58 10.11 11.69
CA ILE A 106 9.73 8.80 11.05
C ILE A 106 10.85 8.89 10.03
N LYS A 107 11.89 8.06 10.20
CA LYS A 107 12.99 7.95 9.25
C LYS A 107 12.73 6.81 8.28
N SER A 108 12.91 7.06 6.98
CA SER A 108 12.71 6.05 5.95
C SER A 108 13.75 6.12 4.83
N TYR A 109 14.01 4.97 4.24
CA TYR A 109 14.79 4.82 3.02
C TYR A 109 13.87 4.30 1.91
N TYR A 110 13.79 5.05 0.82
CA TYR A 110 13.01 4.70 -0.34
C TYR A 110 13.88 4.20 -1.47
N VAL A 111 13.41 3.18 -2.17
CA VAL A 111 14.00 2.84 -3.48
C VAL A 111 13.84 4.06 -4.39
N HIS A 112 12.67 4.70 -4.36
CA HIS A 112 12.45 5.93 -5.11
C HIS A 112 11.29 6.74 -4.50
N SER A 113 11.26 8.05 -4.68
CA SER A 113 10.15 8.90 -4.24
C SER A 113 9.68 9.86 -5.34
N ASN A 114 8.46 10.33 -5.21
CA ASN A 114 7.83 11.27 -6.14
C ASN A 114 7.72 12.69 -5.55
N ASN A 115 7.16 13.63 -6.31
CA ASN A 115 6.97 15.01 -5.86
C ASN A 115 6.03 15.13 -4.66
N ASP A 116 5.08 14.19 -4.49
CA ASP A 116 4.20 14.16 -3.32
C ASP A 116 4.96 13.95 -2.03
N ALA A 117 5.99 13.08 -2.04
CA ALA A 117 6.87 12.87 -0.90
C ALA A 117 7.62 14.14 -0.52
N LYS A 118 8.11 14.87 -1.52
CA LYS A 118 8.78 16.16 -1.30
C LYS A 118 7.84 17.17 -0.65
N ASN A 119 6.63 17.34 -1.18
CA ASN A 119 5.65 18.27 -0.64
C ASN A 119 5.26 17.92 0.80
N LYS A 120 5.08 16.63 1.11
CA LYS A 120 4.75 16.18 2.47
C LYS A 120 5.89 16.42 3.46
N ARG A 121 7.14 16.24 3.04
CA ARG A 121 8.31 16.59 3.88
C ARG A 121 8.40 18.08 4.14
N GLU A 122 8.16 18.93 3.13
CA GLU A 122 8.14 20.38 3.28
C GLU A 122 7.01 20.85 4.20
N GLU A 123 5.85 20.19 4.14
CA GLU A 123 4.68 20.50 4.98
C GLU A 123 4.92 20.17 6.46
N LEU A 124 5.59 19.06 6.75
CA LEU A 124 5.72 18.56 8.12
C LEU A 124 7.07 18.88 8.77
N GLY A 125 8.12 19.06 7.99
CA GLY A 125 9.47 19.37 8.50
C GLY A 125 10.17 18.27 9.30
N ASP A 126 9.42 17.26 9.78
CA ASP A 126 9.88 16.28 10.77
C ASP A 126 10.06 14.87 10.19
N ILE A 127 9.83 14.70 8.89
CA ILE A 127 10.01 13.41 8.22
C ILE A 127 11.37 13.39 7.54
N GLU A 128 12.23 12.50 8.01
CA GLU A 128 13.48 12.19 7.33
C GLU A 128 13.29 11.06 6.36
N ASN A 129 13.62 11.24 5.10
CA ASN A 129 13.74 10.13 4.17
C ASN A 129 14.91 10.31 3.20
N GLU A 130 15.48 9.20 2.81
CA GLU A 130 16.53 9.11 1.82
C GLU A 130 16.09 8.22 0.67
N MET A 131 16.56 8.50 -0.53
CA MET A 131 16.27 7.72 -1.71
C MET A 131 17.52 7.00 -2.20
N PHE A 132 17.38 5.74 -2.58
CA PHE A 132 18.44 5.02 -3.29
C PHE A 132 18.47 5.37 -4.77
N TYR A 133 17.31 5.73 -5.34
CA TYR A 133 17.21 6.09 -6.75
C TYR A 133 16.62 7.47 -6.92
N GLN A 134 17.27 8.30 -7.73
CA GLN A 134 16.70 9.55 -8.25
C GLN A 134 15.95 9.32 -9.57
N TYR A 135 16.10 8.16 -10.16
CA TYR A 135 15.47 7.79 -11.43
C TYR A 135 14.05 7.26 -11.20
N LYS A 136 13.06 7.91 -11.81
CA LYS A 136 11.67 7.43 -11.75
C LYS A 136 11.50 6.23 -12.69
N PRO A 137 11.14 5.05 -12.18
CA PRO A 137 10.80 3.92 -13.03
C PRO A 137 9.54 4.21 -13.85
N ILE A 138 9.56 3.83 -15.13
CA ILE A 138 8.48 4.14 -16.06
C ILE A 138 7.35 3.11 -15.95
N VAL A 139 7.68 1.84 -15.74
CA VAL A 139 6.75 0.71 -15.90
C VAL A 139 6.74 -0.28 -14.72
N THR A 140 7.63 -0.15 -13.75
CA THR A 140 8.02 -1.28 -12.91
C THR A 140 7.63 -1.20 -11.44
N GLY A 141 6.88 -0.17 -11.02
CA GLY A 141 6.56 0.05 -9.60
C GLY A 141 5.98 -1.20 -8.96
N VAL A 142 4.98 -1.73 -9.57
CA VAL A 142 4.17 -2.85 -9.11
C VAL A 142 4.98 -4.16 -8.97
N ILE A 143 5.77 -4.54 -9.97
CA ILE A 143 6.58 -5.78 -9.89
C ILE A 143 7.63 -5.70 -8.78
N ARG A 144 8.18 -4.50 -8.49
CA ARG A 144 9.15 -4.33 -7.40
C ARG A 144 8.54 -4.55 -6.03
N GLU A 145 7.28 -4.23 -5.85
CA GLU A 145 6.58 -4.45 -4.59
C GLU A 145 6.56 -5.93 -4.23
N HIS A 146 6.48 -6.84 -5.20
CA HIS A 146 6.53 -8.27 -4.94
C HIS A 146 7.84 -8.77 -4.32
N ILE A 147 8.95 -8.03 -4.46
CA ILE A 147 10.24 -8.42 -3.86
C ILE A 147 10.15 -8.42 -2.33
N ILE A 148 9.39 -7.49 -1.75
CA ILE A 148 9.28 -7.30 -0.30
C ILE A 148 7.87 -7.50 0.26
N SER A 149 6.88 -7.76 -0.60
CA SER A 149 5.50 -7.99 -0.16
C SER A 149 5.38 -9.26 0.66
N GLU A 150 4.66 -9.20 1.76
CA GLU A 150 4.25 -10.38 2.50
C GLU A 150 3.15 -11.12 1.73
N LEU A 151 3.26 -12.45 1.68
CA LEU A 151 2.22 -13.32 1.10
C LEU A 151 1.14 -13.61 2.16
N ALA A 152 0.49 -12.57 2.62
CA ALA A 152 -0.51 -12.59 3.68
C ALA A 152 -1.71 -11.70 3.28
N PRO A 153 -2.88 -11.90 3.91
CA PRO A 153 -4.04 -11.06 3.65
C PRO A 153 -3.80 -9.62 4.10
N SER A 154 -4.41 -8.67 3.40
CA SER A 154 -4.36 -7.25 3.74
C SER A 154 -5.00 -6.98 5.09
N THR A 155 -4.45 -6.02 5.84
CA THR A 155 -5.04 -5.57 7.11
C THR A 155 -6.16 -4.57 6.83
N ILE A 156 -7.38 -4.92 7.21
CA ILE A 156 -8.59 -4.10 7.03
C ILE A 156 -9.01 -3.32 8.28
N GLY A 157 -8.34 -3.53 9.40
CA GLY A 157 -8.67 -2.85 10.64
C GLY A 157 -7.88 -3.33 11.83
N TYR A 158 -8.26 -2.80 13.01
CA TYR A 158 -7.65 -3.16 14.29
C TYR A 158 -8.72 -3.29 15.36
N CYS A 159 -8.65 -4.33 16.17
CA CYS A 159 -9.61 -4.57 17.25
C CYS A 159 -8.92 -4.88 18.58
N TRP A 160 -9.61 -4.57 19.68
CA TRP A 160 -9.20 -4.99 21.01
C TRP A 160 -9.42 -6.48 21.20
N LYS A 161 -8.41 -7.17 21.72
CA LYS A 161 -8.48 -8.54 22.24
C LYS A 161 -7.83 -8.62 23.62
N ASP A 162 -7.92 -9.79 24.28
CA ASP A 162 -7.47 -9.99 25.66
C ASP A 162 -5.99 -9.66 25.93
N GLY A 163 -5.15 -9.68 24.90
CA GLY A 163 -3.73 -9.37 24.98
C GLY A 163 -3.33 -7.96 24.52
N GLY A 164 -4.28 -7.14 24.07
CA GLY A 164 -4.03 -5.82 23.48
C GLY A 164 -4.77 -5.60 22.18
N VAL A 165 -4.22 -4.76 21.30
CA VAL A 165 -4.79 -4.50 19.98
C VAL A 165 -4.18 -5.45 18.96
N GLU A 166 -5.02 -6.10 18.17
CA GLU A 166 -4.62 -6.97 17.08
C GLU A 166 -5.16 -6.49 15.72
N PRO A 167 -4.41 -6.73 14.62
CA PRO A 167 -4.89 -6.47 13.27
C PRO A 167 -6.05 -7.42 12.92
N VAL A 168 -6.97 -6.88 12.14
CA VAL A 168 -8.03 -7.64 11.49
C VAL A 168 -7.66 -7.78 10.03
N PHE A 169 -7.55 -9.01 9.58
CA PHE A 169 -7.19 -9.31 8.20
C PHE A 169 -8.42 -9.58 7.33
N ASP A 170 -8.30 -9.22 6.07
CA ASP A 170 -9.27 -9.59 5.06
C ASP A 170 -9.18 -11.09 4.72
N ARG A 171 -10.07 -11.57 3.87
CA ARG A 171 -9.94 -12.92 3.33
C ARG A 171 -8.72 -13.00 2.44
N PHE A 172 -7.95 -14.06 2.62
CA PHE A 172 -6.82 -14.32 1.75
C PHE A 172 -7.35 -14.87 0.41
N GLU A 173 -7.36 -14.02 -0.60
CA GLU A 173 -7.86 -14.36 -1.95
C GLU A 173 -6.77 -14.33 -3.02
N MET A 174 -5.50 -14.40 -2.61
CA MET A 174 -4.40 -14.45 -3.56
C MET A 174 -4.53 -15.65 -4.49
N THR A 175 -4.47 -15.43 -5.79
CA THR A 175 -4.52 -16.52 -6.77
C THR A 175 -3.26 -17.38 -6.67
N TYR A 176 -3.37 -18.65 -6.99
CA TYR A 176 -2.22 -19.54 -6.99
C TYR A 176 -1.07 -19.06 -7.92
N PRO A 177 -1.33 -18.58 -9.16
CA PRO A 177 -0.29 -17.98 -9.98
C PRO A 177 0.44 -16.82 -9.31
N THR A 178 -0.31 -15.85 -8.76
CA THR A 178 0.28 -14.70 -8.07
C THR A 178 1.16 -15.12 -6.89
N TYR A 179 0.67 -16.02 -6.05
CA TYR A 179 1.45 -16.58 -4.94
C TYR A 179 2.74 -17.22 -5.41
N PHE A 180 2.65 -18.09 -6.43
CA PHE A 180 3.81 -18.82 -6.94
C PHE A 180 4.84 -17.90 -7.59
N ILE A 181 4.41 -16.94 -8.42
CA ILE A 181 5.28 -15.98 -9.09
C ILE A 181 5.97 -15.10 -8.07
N THR A 182 5.22 -14.53 -7.11
CA THR A 182 5.78 -13.67 -6.05
C THR A 182 6.83 -14.41 -5.24
N LYS A 183 6.49 -15.61 -4.79
CA LYS A 183 7.44 -16.44 -4.04
C LYS A 183 8.71 -16.72 -4.84
N ARG A 184 8.58 -17.00 -6.13
CA ARG A 184 9.74 -17.24 -7.00
C ARG A 184 10.60 -15.99 -7.17
N ILE A 185 9.97 -14.80 -7.34
CA ILE A 185 10.69 -13.52 -7.38
C ILE A 185 11.51 -13.31 -6.10
N GLN A 186 10.91 -13.58 -4.94
CA GLN A 186 11.59 -13.42 -3.64
C GLN A 186 12.73 -14.41 -3.45
N GLU A 187 12.54 -15.67 -3.83
CA GLU A 187 13.59 -16.70 -3.77
C GLU A 187 14.79 -16.34 -4.66
N GLU A 188 14.54 -15.88 -5.88
CA GLU A 188 15.60 -15.47 -6.81
C GLU A 188 16.32 -14.19 -6.33
N ALA A 189 15.58 -13.23 -5.78
CA ALA A 189 16.17 -12.04 -5.19
C ALA A 189 17.09 -12.39 -4.00
N LEU A 190 16.64 -13.27 -3.12
CA LEU A 190 17.44 -13.76 -2.00
C LEU A 190 18.68 -14.53 -2.47
N GLN A 191 18.52 -15.41 -3.46
CA GLN A 191 19.63 -16.14 -4.04
C GLN A 191 20.68 -15.19 -4.64
N PHE A 192 20.23 -14.15 -5.36
CA PHE A 192 21.11 -13.13 -5.90
C PHE A 192 21.94 -12.43 -4.81
N VAL A 193 21.31 -12.05 -3.70
CA VAL A 193 22.01 -11.45 -2.56
C VAL A 193 23.03 -12.41 -1.96
N GLN A 194 22.69 -13.69 -1.81
CA GLN A 194 23.59 -14.73 -1.30
C GLN A 194 24.79 -14.95 -2.23
N ASP A 195 24.56 -14.97 -3.53
CA ASP A 195 25.62 -15.12 -4.53
C ASP A 195 26.57 -13.92 -4.52
N MET A 196 26.02 -12.69 -4.46
CA MET A 196 26.80 -11.46 -4.33
C MET A 196 27.67 -11.48 -3.07
N TYR A 197 27.10 -11.89 -1.93
CA TYR A 197 27.86 -11.99 -0.69
C TYR A 197 28.92 -13.10 -0.72
N SER A 198 28.59 -14.20 -1.37
CA SER A 198 29.54 -15.33 -1.57
C SER A 198 30.74 -14.93 -2.43
N ILE A 199 30.54 -14.07 -3.44
CA ILE A 199 31.62 -13.63 -4.35
C ILE A 199 32.47 -12.52 -3.73
N PHE A 200 31.82 -11.53 -3.09
CA PHE A 200 32.48 -10.30 -2.66
C PHE A 200 32.65 -10.20 -1.13
N GLY A 201 32.09 -11.13 -0.35
CA GLY A 201 32.11 -11.07 1.10
C GLY A 201 31.49 -9.77 1.63
N SER A 202 32.08 -9.20 2.67
CA SER A 202 31.65 -7.92 3.24
C SER A 202 31.78 -6.72 2.29
N GLU A 203 32.61 -6.85 1.23
CA GLU A 203 32.76 -5.81 0.22
C GLU A 203 31.49 -5.64 -0.63
N ALA A 204 30.60 -6.65 -0.67
CA ALA A 204 29.30 -6.55 -1.33
C ALA A 204 28.48 -5.34 -0.83
N LEU A 205 28.62 -4.99 0.47
CA LEU A 205 27.93 -3.85 1.08
C LEU A 205 28.51 -2.49 0.69
N THR A 206 29.68 -2.47 0.08
CA THR A 206 30.38 -1.25 -0.35
C THR A 206 30.43 -1.09 -1.87
N LEU A 207 29.83 -2.04 -2.59
CA LEU A 207 29.72 -1.95 -4.04
C LEU A 207 28.85 -0.75 -4.41
N TYR A 208 29.43 0.14 -5.17
CA TYR A 208 28.73 1.31 -5.69
C TYR A 208 28.38 1.08 -7.15
N ALA A 209 27.10 1.22 -7.45
CA ALA A 209 26.62 1.34 -8.82
C ALA A 209 25.77 2.61 -8.92
N ARG A 210 25.82 3.26 -10.07
CA ARG A 210 24.95 4.43 -10.28
C ARG A 210 23.50 3.99 -10.37
N ASP A 211 22.60 4.78 -9.82
CA ASP A 211 21.18 4.48 -9.74
C ASP A 211 20.58 3.95 -11.04
N HIS A 212 20.84 4.64 -12.16
CA HIS A 212 20.33 4.27 -13.46
C HIS A 212 21.03 3.04 -14.09
N GLU A 213 22.21 2.65 -13.62
CA GLU A 213 22.91 1.46 -14.10
C GLU A 213 22.28 0.19 -13.52
N LEU A 214 21.77 0.25 -12.30
CA LEU A 214 21.06 -0.88 -11.67
C LEU A 214 19.65 -1.04 -12.21
N SER A 215 18.94 0.04 -12.46
CA SER A 215 17.54 -0.01 -12.91
C SER A 215 17.38 -0.25 -14.41
N ARG A 216 18.34 0.20 -15.24
CA ARG A 216 18.26 0.12 -16.71
C ARG A 216 17.99 -1.26 -17.28
N PRO A 217 18.69 -2.32 -16.88
CA PRO A 217 18.45 -3.65 -17.44
C PRO A 217 17.01 -4.10 -17.21
N PHE A 218 16.48 -3.82 -16.02
CA PHE A 218 15.13 -4.20 -15.65
C PHE A 218 14.07 -3.36 -16.36
N GLU A 219 14.25 -2.02 -16.41
CA GLU A 219 13.38 -1.12 -17.16
C GLU A 219 13.38 -1.45 -18.65
N TYR A 220 14.57 -1.71 -19.21
CA TYR A 220 14.70 -2.10 -20.61
C TYR A 220 13.99 -3.44 -20.89
N TYR A 221 14.16 -4.43 -20.03
CA TYR A 221 13.52 -5.72 -20.15
C TYR A 221 12.00 -5.59 -20.17
N LEU A 222 11.43 -4.84 -19.23
CA LEU A 222 9.98 -4.66 -19.13
C LEU A 222 9.40 -3.80 -20.26
N HIS A 223 10.13 -2.78 -20.70
CA HIS A 223 9.67 -1.91 -21.79
C HIS A 223 9.74 -2.59 -23.17
N PHE A 224 10.77 -3.39 -23.39
CA PHE A 224 11.02 -4.08 -24.67
C PHE A 224 10.84 -5.59 -24.59
N SER A 225 10.19 -6.08 -23.56
CA SER A 225 9.94 -7.51 -23.40
C SER A 225 9.16 -8.09 -24.58
N ARG A 226 9.56 -9.28 -25.00
CA ARG A 226 8.80 -10.03 -26.01
C ARG A 226 7.49 -10.52 -25.40
N SER A 227 6.50 -10.87 -26.25
CA SER A 227 5.19 -11.37 -25.80
C SER A 227 5.29 -12.57 -24.85
N ILE A 228 6.29 -13.44 -25.06
CA ILE A 228 6.51 -14.60 -24.19
C ILE A 228 6.97 -14.17 -22.79
N ASP A 229 7.79 -13.13 -22.71
CA ASP A 229 8.29 -12.62 -21.42
C ASP A 229 7.17 -11.91 -20.66
N ARG A 230 6.29 -11.21 -21.36
CA ARG A 230 5.09 -10.57 -20.74
C ARG A 230 4.13 -11.60 -20.19
N ASN A 231 3.97 -12.72 -20.87
CA ASN A 231 3.08 -13.80 -20.39
C ASN A 231 3.57 -14.42 -19.07
N LEU A 232 4.84 -14.30 -18.72
CA LEU A 232 5.35 -14.76 -17.41
C LEU A 232 4.73 -13.99 -16.23
N PHE A 233 4.32 -12.74 -16.46
CA PHE A 233 3.77 -11.85 -15.45
C PHE A 233 2.29 -11.52 -15.70
N ALA A 234 1.68 -12.13 -16.72
CA ALA A 234 0.30 -11.80 -17.11
C ALA A 234 -0.74 -12.18 -16.03
N ASP A 235 -0.41 -13.21 -15.24
CA ASP A 235 -1.28 -13.70 -14.15
C ASP A 235 -0.87 -13.11 -12.80
N LEU A 236 0.04 -12.13 -12.78
CA LEU A 236 0.43 -11.45 -11.56
C LEU A 236 -0.63 -10.39 -11.22
N GLU A 237 -1.35 -10.64 -10.16
CA GLU A 237 -2.42 -9.77 -9.67
C GLU A 237 -1.93 -8.90 -8.52
N PHE A 238 -2.40 -7.67 -8.47
CA PHE A 238 -2.18 -6.73 -7.37
C PHE A 238 -3.50 -6.38 -6.73
N GLU A 239 -3.51 -6.39 -5.42
CA GLU A 239 -4.55 -5.68 -4.68
C GLU A 239 -4.23 -4.18 -4.78
N ASP A 240 -5.10 -3.41 -5.44
CA ASP A 240 -5.10 -1.96 -5.30
C ASP A 240 -5.77 -1.63 -3.96
N ASP A 241 -4.97 -1.29 -2.94
CA ASP A 241 -5.38 -0.99 -1.57
C ASP A 241 -6.43 0.14 -1.43
N PHE A 242 -6.86 0.73 -2.52
CA PHE A 242 -7.85 1.79 -2.54
C PHE A 242 -9.27 1.34 -2.90
N GLY A 243 -9.61 0.10 -2.59
CA GLY A 243 -11.02 -0.31 -2.48
C GLY A 243 -11.65 -0.80 -3.77
N GLU A 244 -10.87 -1.30 -4.72
CA GLU A 244 -11.45 -1.86 -5.93
C GLU A 244 -11.60 -3.38 -5.93
N GLY A 245 -10.89 -4.11 -5.09
CA GLY A 245 -10.93 -5.58 -5.10
C GLY A 245 -10.66 -6.19 -6.48
N HIS A 246 -10.05 -5.41 -7.35
CA HIS A 246 -9.75 -5.79 -8.73
C HIS A 246 -8.24 -5.91 -8.89
N SER A 247 -7.83 -7.11 -9.17
CA SER A 247 -6.50 -7.39 -9.65
C SER A 247 -6.22 -6.56 -10.90
N VAL A 248 -5.19 -5.74 -10.84
CA VAL A 248 -4.65 -5.08 -12.02
C VAL A 248 -3.56 -6.00 -12.57
N SER A 249 -3.67 -6.40 -13.82
CA SER A 249 -2.59 -7.12 -14.49
C SER A 249 -1.30 -6.30 -14.39
N GLY A 250 -0.23 -6.90 -13.89
CA GLY A 250 1.02 -6.22 -13.59
C GLY A 250 1.75 -5.64 -14.79
N ILE A 251 1.23 -5.85 -16.00
CA ILE A 251 1.78 -5.32 -17.25
C ILE A 251 0.63 -4.96 -18.18
N GLU A 252 0.37 -3.66 -18.33
CA GLU A 252 -0.39 -3.13 -19.47
C GLU A 252 0.49 -3.04 -20.71
#